data_f77c68581a164d797824fec43a71840e
#
_entry.id   f77c68581a164d797824fec43a71840e
#
_cell.length_a   1.000
_cell.length_b   1.000
_cell.length_c   1.000
_cell.angle_alpha   90.00
_cell.angle_beta   90.00
_cell.angle_gamma   90.00
#
_symmetry.space_group_name_H-M   'P 1'
#
loop_
_entity.id
_entity.type
_entity.pdbx_description
1 polymer ?
#
loop_
_entity_poly.entity_id
_entity_poly.type
_entity_poly.pdbx_seq_one_letter_code
_entity_poly.pdbx_strand_id
1 'polypeptide(L)'
;MHNEVTLCVDIGGTGTKVGLVDSDGQVSHLNSIFTVPPVDCFLQNLVTVIKQTLDRADLKITQLGVAIAGFLDETRTYLAYNSNIPWLEKYPLRQTLQEHFPNLSIELEIDSNASTMAEYRFGSGKGSDRFLCLTAGTGLGVGMTIAGVPLRFAFGCMGDIGHTIVLRDGPVCTCGGRGCAEALISSTSLARSYRALTATAVEITLREVITAAQSGEPVALSVLATAGEWLGVAVASMANTFFPDHIAIAGGLSAAGDIVMLPAERVFRETACELARSGATFGCATLGSSATLIGAAGPFWKGEDDGKSISR
;
A
#
# COMPACT_ATOMS: atom_id res chain seq x y z
N MET A 1 -14.02 21.13 -20.18
CA MET A 1 -13.43 19.78 -20.19
C MET A 1 -14.09 19.04 -19.06
N HIS A 2 -14.85 17.95 -19.33
CA HIS A 2 -15.45 17.18 -18.25
C HIS A 2 -14.28 16.46 -17.55
N ASN A 3 -14.05 16.75 -16.27
CA ASN A 3 -13.12 15.98 -15.46
C ASN A 3 -13.58 14.51 -15.48
N GLU A 4 -12.75 13.62 -16.03
CA GLU A 4 -13.01 12.18 -15.95
C GLU A 4 -13.01 11.78 -14.47
N VAL A 5 -14.11 11.22 -13.98
CA VAL A 5 -14.27 10.77 -12.61
C VAL A 5 -14.40 9.25 -12.61
N THR A 6 -13.60 8.60 -11.79
CA THR A 6 -13.61 7.14 -11.60
C THR A 6 -14.23 6.81 -10.26
N LEU A 7 -15.14 5.83 -10.24
CA LEU A 7 -15.59 5.20 -8.99
C LEU A 7 -14.48 4.27 -8.51
N CYS A 8 -14.06 4.44 -7.26
CA CYS A 8 -12.94 3.72 -6.67
C CYS A 8 -13.35 2.97 -5.42
N VAL A 9 -12.79 1.77 -5.27
CA VAL A 9 -12.94 0.91 -4.11
C VAL A 9 -11.55 0.52 -3.61
N ASP A 10 -11.35 0.57 -2.28
CA ASP A 10 -10.14 0.12 -1.59
C ASP A 10 -10.54 -0.97 -0.59
N ILE A 11 -10.27 -2.25 -0.90
CA ILE A 11 -10.61 -3.42 -0.08
C ILE A 11 -9.41 -3.79 0.77
N GLY A 12 -9.39 -3.30 2.00
CA GLY A 12 -8.40 -3.70 3.00
C GLY A 12 -8.87 -4.86 3.88
N GLY A 13 -7.98 -5.36 4.75
CA GLY A 13 -8.26 -6.52 5.61
C GLY A 13 -9.38 -6.32 6.64
N THR A 14 -9.63 -5.10 7.09
CA THR A 14 -10.63 -4.78 8.14
C THR A 14 -11.72 -3.84 7.65
N GLY A 15 -11.45 -3.05 6.62
CA GLY A 15 -12.38 -2.05 6.12
C GLY A 15 -12.21 -1.82 4.63
N THR A 16 -13.32 -1.50 3.99
CA THR A 16 -13.39 -1.16 2.57
C THR A 16 -13.88 0.27 2.42
N LYS A 17 -13.20 1.07 1.61
CA LYS A 17 -13.58 2.43 1.26
C LYS A 17 -14.15 2.45 -0.16
N VAL A 18 -15.16 3.29 -0.37
CA VAL A 18 -15.77 3.55 -1.68
C VAL A 18 -15.87 5.06 -1.86
N GLY A 19 -15.44 5.57 -3.00
CA GLY A 19 -15.49 7.01 -3.27
C GLY A 19 -15.31 7.32 -4.76
N LEU A 20 -15.43 8.58 -5.10
CA LEU A 20 -15.16 9.09 -6.44
C LEU A 20 -13.80 9.79 -6.44
N VAL A 21 -13.02 9.51 -7.47
CA VAL A 21 -11.69 10.14 -7.69
C VAL A 21 -11.72 10.86 -9.03
N ASP A 22 -11.40 12.14 -9.03
CA ASP A 22 -11.30 12.94 -10.25
C ASP A 22 -9.90 12.90 -10.88
N SER A 23 -9.74 13.58 -12.01
CA SER A 23 -8.48 13.65 -12.76
C SER A 23 -7.31 14.30 -11.97
N ASP A 24 -7.61 15.07 -10.94
CA ASP A 24 -6.64 15.74 -10.08
C ASP A 24 -6.33 14.96 -8.80
N GLY A 25 -6.90 13.74 -8.67
CA GLY A 25 -6.72 12.87 -7.52
C GLY A 25 -7.55 13.28 -6.29
N GLN A 26 -8.54 14.17 -6.46
CA GLN A 26 -9.39 14.57 -5.35
C GLN A 26 -10.47 13.53 -5.09
N VAL A 27 -10.63 13.19 -3.81
CA VAL A 27 -11.61 12.21 -3.36
C VAL A 27 -12.90 12.91 -2.92
N SER A 28 -14.02 12.43 -3.43
CA SER A 28 -15.35 12.87 -3.02
C SER A 28 -16.29 11.68 -2.77
N HIS A 29 -17.45 11.91 -2.17
CA HIS A 29 -18.47 10.88 -1.87
C HIS A 29 -17.91 9.67 -1.10
N LEU A 30 -16.95 9.89 -0.21
CA LEU A 30 -16.28 8.83 0.54
C LEU A 30 -17.24 8.14 1.52
N ASN A 31 -17.32 6.82 1.41
CA ASN A 31 -18.04 5.91 2.28
C ASN A 31 -17.09 4.81 2.77
N SER A 32 -17.45 4.16 3.89
CA SER A 32 -16.67 3.04 4.43
C SER A 32 -17.61 1.95 4.94
N ILE A 33 -17.22 0.69 4.72
CA ILE A 33 -17.88 -0.50 5.27
C ILE A 33 -16.84 -1.41 5.90
N PHE A 34 -17.27 -2.33 6.75
CA PHE A 34 -16.39 -3.37 7.28
C PHE A 34 -16.13 -4.46 6.24
N THR A 35 -14.90 -4.95 6.18
CA THR A 35 -14.50 -6.10 5.37
C THR A 35 -14.63 -7.35 6.22
N VAL A 36 -15.82 -7.96 6.23
CA VAL A 36 -16.14 -9.11 7.11
C VAL A 36 -16.85 -10.22 6.33
N PRO A 37 -16.57 -11.51 6.69
CA PRO A 37 -17.27 -12.65 6.10
C PRO A 37 -18.73 -12.71 6.56
N PRO A 38 -19.60 -13.50 5.89
CA PRO A 38 -19.30 -14.25 4.67
C PRO A 38 -19.28 -13.36 3.40
N VAL A 39 -18.69 -13.89 2.32
CA VAL A 39 -18.50 -13.17 1.05
C VAL A 39 -19.78 -12.55 0.50
N ASP A 40 -20.89 -13.28 0.55
CA ASP A 40 -22.16 -12.79 0.02
C ASP A 40 -22.69 -11.55 0.76
N CYS A 41 -22.57 -11.53 2.09
CA CYS A 41 -22.94 -10.37 2.92
C CYS A 41 -22.06 -9.17 2.62
N PHE A 42 -20.76 -9.39 2.51
CA PHE A 42 -19.80 -8.35 2.16
C PHE A 42 -20.12 -7.73 0.78
N LEU A 43 -20.36 -8.59 -0.23
CA LEU A 43 -20.67 -8.14 -1.59
C LEU A 43 -22.00 -7.40 -1.68
N GLN A 44 -23.05 -7.87 -0.98
CA GLN A 44 -24.30 -7.15 -0.92
C GLN A 44 -24.13 -5.73 -0.36
N ASN A 45 -23.34 -5.59 0.72
CA ASN A 45 -23.02 -4.29 1.30
C ASN A 45 -22.19 -3.44 0.33
N LEU A 46 -21.17 -4.01 -0.30
CA LEU A 46 -20.33 -3.32 -1.27
C LEU A 46 -21.14 -2.81 -2.46
N VAL A 47 -21.96 -3.68 -3.08
CA VAL A 47 -22.84 -3.32 -4.20
C VAL A 47 -23.83 -2.22 -3.79
N THR A 48 -24.37 -2.30 -2.58
CA THR A 48 -25.31 -1.29 -2.06
C THR A 48 -24.62 0.08 -1.95
N VAL A 49 -23.43 0.13 -1.36
CA VAL A 49 -22.69 1.39 -1.20
C VAL A 49 -22.23 1.95 -2.55
N ILE A 50 -21.81 1.09 -3.47
CA ILE A 50 -21.47 1.51 -4.84
C ILE A 50 -22.68 2.16 -5.51
N LYS A 51 -23.87 1.53 -5.48
CA LYS A 51 -25.12 2.09 -6.04
C LYS A 51 -25.45 3.44 -5.41
N GLN A 52 -25.41 3.54 -4.08
CA GLN A 52 -25.66 4.79 -3.37
C GLN A 52 -24.66 5.90 -3.76
N THR A 53 -23.42 5.55 -4.01
CA THR A 53 -22.38 6.51 -4.43
C THR A 53 -22.67 6.98 -5.86
N LEU A 54 -23.06 6.08 -6.77
CA LEU A 54 -23.44 6.42 -8.14
C LEU A 54 -24.71 7.29 -8.19
N ASP A 55 -25.75 6.94 -7.40
CA ASP A 55 -27.02 7.69 -7.35
C ASP A 55 -26.86 9.12 -6.83
N ARG A 56 -25.87 9.35 -5.97
CA ARG A 56 -25.54 10.67 -5.42
C ARG A 56 -24.62 11.49 -6.34
N ALA A 57 -23.94 10.83 -7.27
CA ALA A 57 -23.08 11.50 -8.21
C ALA A 57 -23.94 12.12 -9.33
N ASP A 58 -23.96 13.44 -9.45
CA ASP A 58 -24.60 14.13 -10.59
C ASP A 58 -23.67 14.11 -11.82
N LEU A 59 -23.10 12.93 -12.11
CA LEU A 59 -22.12 12.70 -13.15
C LEU A 59 -22.28 11.32 -13.78
N LYS A 60 -21.98 11.23 -15.08
CA LYS A 60 -21.93 9.93 -15.77
C LYS A 60 -20.59 9.23 -15.47
N ILE A 61 -20.62 8.25 -14.57
CA ILE A 61 -19.48 7.40 -14.24
C ILE A 61 -19.49 6.19 -15.20
N THR A 62 -18.33 5.86 -15.78
CA THR A 62 -18.16 4.73 -16.72
C THR A 62 -17.05 3.77 -16.31
N GLN A 63 -16.35 4.06 -15.22
CA GLN A 63 -15.16 3.33 -14.75
C GLN A 63 -15.29 2.99 -13.28
N LEU A 64 -14.90 1.76 -12.91
CA LEU A 64 -14.80 1.26 -11.54
C LEU A 64 -13.41 0.64 -11.33
N GLY A 65 -12.58 1.30 -10.54
CA GLY A 65 -11.30 0.76 -10.10
C GLY A 65 -11.41 0.14 -8.72
N VAL A 66 -10.85 -1.04 -8.53
CA VAL A 66 -10.86 -1.75 -7.25
C VAL A 66 -9.42 -2.08 -6.86
N ALA A 67 -8.92 -1.41 -5.84
CA ALA A 67 -7.68 -1.80 -5.17
C ALA A 67 -8.00 -2.84 -4.09
N ILE A 68 -7.22 -3.91 -4.01
CA ILE A 68 -7.43 -4.98 -3.05
C ILE A 68 -6.09 -5.40 -2.42
N ALA A 69 -6.10 -5.57 -1.10
CA ALA A 69 -4.96 -6.11 -0.38
C ALA A 69 -4.70 -7.57 -0.79
N GLY A 70 -3.43 -7.92 -1.01
CA GLY A 70 -2.98 -9.27 -1.34
C GLY A 70 -2.50 -9.43 -2.78
N PHE A 71 -2.64 -10.64 -3.32
CA PHE A 71 -2.13 -11.01 -4.64
C PHE A 71 -3.29 -11.35 -5.58
N LEU A 72 -3.27 -10.78 -6.78
CA LEU A 72 -4.23 -11.09 -7.82
C LEU A 72 -3.78 -12.28 -8.68
N ASP A 73 -4.72 -12.92 -9.36
CA ASP A 73 -4.38 -13.82 -10.45
C ASP A 73 -3.73 -13.07 -11.61
N GLU A 74 -3.09 -13.78 -12.54
CA GLU A 74 -2.36 -13.16 -13.67
C GLU A 74 -3.26 -12.31 -14.57
N THR A 75 -4.56 -12.63 -14.63
CA THR A 75 -5.55 -11.88 -15.41
C THR A 75 -6.22 -10.76 -14.62
N ARG A 76 -5.88 -10.60 -13.35
CA ARG A 76 -6.44 -9.61 -12.41
C ARG A 76 -7.97 -9.65 -12.36
N THR A 77 -8.51 -10.85 -12.16
CA THR A 77 -9.97 -11.09 -12.12
C THR A 77 -10.46 -11.47 -10.73
N TYR A 78 -9.60 -12.03 -9.90
CA TYR A 78 -9.89 -12.42 -8.53
C TYR A 78 -8.66 -12.33 -7.62
N LEU A 79 -8.91 -12.37 -6.31
CA LEU A 79 -7.86 -12.44 -5.29
C LEU A 79 -7.31 -13.87 -5.25
N ALA A 80 -6.03 -14.04 -5.59
CA ALA A 80 -5.36 -15.34 -5.59
C ALA A 80 -4.97 -15.77 -4.17
N TYR A 81 -4.48 -14.83 -3.34
CA TYR A 81 -4.06 -15.08 -1.97
C TYR A 81 -4.09 -13.83 -1.10
N ASN A 82 -4.62 -13.94 0.11
CA ASN A 82 -4.46 -12.97 1.19
C ASN A 82 -4.75 -13.59 2.56
N SER A 83 -3.81 -13.52 3.49
CA SER A 83 -3.93 -14.05 4.84
C SER A 83 -5.01 -13.36 5.71
N ASN A 84 -5.38 -12.12 5.39
CA ASN A 84 -6.34 -11.32 6.18
C ASN A 84 -7.79 -11.47 5.72
N ILE A 85 -8.01 -11.79 4.43
CA ILE A 85 -9.34 -11.98 3.83
C ILE A 85 -9.42 -13.29 3.03
N PRO A 86 -9.03 -14.45 3.60
CA PRO A 86 -8.95 -15.72 2.88
C PRO A 86 -10.30 -16.19 2.34
N TRP A 87 -11.40 -15.73 2.94
CA TRP A 87 -12.76 -16.03 2.50
C TRP A 87 -13.14 -15.37 1.16
N LEU A 88 -12.34 -14.40 0.66
CA LEU A 88 -12.53 -13.75 -0.64
C LEU A 88 -11.60 -14.36 -1.72
N GLU A 89 -10.69 -15.26 -1.36
CA GLU A 89 -9.79 -15.89 -2.32
C GLU A 89 -10.56 -16.70 -3.37
N LYS A 90 -10.09 -16.63 -4.61
CA LYS A 90 -10.67 -17.33 -5.79
C LYS A 90 -12.13 -17.00 -6.07
N TYR A 91 -12.70 -16.02 -5.36
CA TYR A 91 -14.02 -15.51 -5.69
C TYR A 91 -13.96 -14.67 -6.97
N PRO A 92 -14.86 -14.86 -7.96
CA PRO A 92 -14.81 -14.17 -9.25
C PRO A 92 -15.25 -12.70 -9.12
N LEU A 93 -14.50 -11.91 -8.34
CA LEU A 93 -14.87 -10.56 -7.90
C LEU A 93 -15.16 -9.62 -9.09
N ARG A 94 -14.27 -9.61 -10.10
CA ARG A 94 -14.45 -8.76 -11.27
C ARG A 94 -15.72 -9.13 -12.04
N GLN A 95 -15.96 -10.42 -12.25
CA GLN A 95 -17.15 -10.90 -12.95
C GLN A 95 -18.41 -10.53 -12.17
N THR A 96 -18.44 -10.79 -10.86
CA THR A 96 -19.60 -10.47 -10.02
C THR A 96 -19.91 -8.97 -10.03
N LEU A 97 -18.90 -8.12 -9.93
CA LEU A 97 -19.10 -6.68 -10.04
C LEU A 97 -19.60 -6.28 -11.45
N GLN A 98 -19.09 -6.91 -12.52
CA GLN A 98 -19.53 -6.66 -13.89
C GLN A 98 -20.99 -7.04 -14.11
N GLU A 99 -21.47 -8.10 -13.48
CA GLU A 99 -22.90 -8.51 -13.52
C GLU A 99 -23.82 -7.47 -12.84
N HIS A 100 -23.35 -6.89 -11.73
CA HIS A 100 -24.09 -5.83 -11.02
C HIS A 100 -24.02 -4.46 -11.70
N PHE A 101 -22.93 -4.19 -12.43
CA PHE A 101 -22.62 -2.90 -13.06
C PHE A 101 -22.19 -3.07 -14.53
N PRO A 102 -23.10 -3.55 -15.41
CA PRO A 102 -22.75 -3.91 -16.80
C PRO A 102 -22.27 -2.73 -17.66
N ASN A 103 -22.56 -1.51 -17.24
CA ASN A 103 -22.17 -0.29 -17.96
C ASN A 103 -20.83 0.31 -17.50
N LEU A 104 -20.19 -0.27 -16.48
CA LEU A 104 -18.89 0.17 -15.98
C LEU A 104 -17.77 -0.71 -16.56
N SER A 105 -16.68 -0.09 -16.97
CA SER A 105 -15.42 -0.80 -17.17
C SER A 105 -14.79 -1.05 -15.80
N ILE A 106 -14.48 -2.32 -15.48
CA ILE A 106 -14.02 -2.71 -14.14
C ILE A 106 -12.60 -3.26 -14.22
N GLU A 107 -11.71 -2.67 -13.42
CA GLU A 107 -10.33 -3.14 -13.28
C GLU A 107 -9.97 -3.37 -11.81
N LEU A 108 -9.26 -4.49 -11.55
CA LEU A 108 -8.67 -4.77 -10.25
C LEU A 108 -7.20 -4.40 -10.23
N GLU A 109 -6.72 -3.92 -9.10
CA GLU A 109 -5.31 -3.62 -8.85
C GLU A 109 -4.92 -4.02 -7.42
N ILE A 110 -3.66 -4.32 -7.19
CA ILE A 110 -3.12 -4.57 -5.85
C ILE A 110 -2.99 -3.25 -5.09
N ASP A 111 -3.30 -3.25 -3.81
CA ASP A 111 -3.27 -2.06 -2.95
C ASP A 111 -1.91 -1.34 -2.94
N SER A 112 -0.80 -2.09 -2.89
CA SER A 112 0.56 -1.53 -2.92
C SER A 112 0.89 -0.87 -4.27
N ASN A 113 0.47 -1.46 -5.39
CA ASN A 113 0.62 -0.84 -6.70
C ASN A 113 -0.27 0.41 -6.82
N ALA A 114 -1.53 0.31 -6.37
CA ALA A 114 -2.46 1.44 -6.39
C ALA A 114 -1.90 2.63 -5.60
N SER A 115 -1.47 2.41 -4.36
CA SER A 115 -0.88 3.48 -3.55
C SER A 115 0.39 4.06 -4.18
N THR A 116 1.23 3.22 -4.79
CA THR A 116 2.44 3.66 -5.49
C THR A 116 2.11 4.51 -6.72
N MET A 117 1.14 4.08 -7.54
CA MET A 117 0.70 4.87 -8.71
C MET A 117 0.13 6.23 -8.30
N ALA A 118 -0.65 6.28 -7.21
CA ALA A 118 -1.17 7.53 -6.68
C ALA A 118 -0.06 8.48 -6.22
N GLU A 119 0.88 7.98 -5.42
CA GLU A 119 2.02 8.76 -4.93
C GLU A 119 2.94 9.22 -6.08
N TYR A 120 3.12 8.39 -7.10
CA TYR A 120 3.85 8.78 -8.31
C TYR A 120 3.17 9.96 -9.03
N ARG A 121 1.84 9.88 -9.21
CA ARG A 121 1.11 10.88 -10.01
C ARG A 121 0.81 12.16 -9.24
N PHE A 122 0.40 12.06 -7.98
CA PHE A 122 -0.13 13.18 -7.20
C PHE A 122 0.67 13.50 -5.94
N GLY A 123 1.54 12.61 -5.49
CA GLY A 123 2.24 12.70 -4.22
C GLY A 123 3.76 12.85 -4.33
N SER A 124 4.46 12.20 -3.42
CA SER A 124 5.90 12.30 -3.23
C SER A 124 6.72 11.80 -4.43
N GLY A 125 6.18 10.86 -5.22
CA GLY A 125 6.85 10.29 -6.39
C GLY A 125 6.83 11.16 -7.64
N LYS A 126 6.24 12.34 -7.60
CA LYS A 126 6.11 13.26 -8.74
C LYS A 126 7.47 13.64 -9.32
N GLY A 127 7.63 13.42 -10.63
CA GLY A 127 8.85 13.77 -11.36
C GLY A 127 9.98 12.75 -11.27
N SER A 128 9.79 11.63 -10.55
CA SER A 128 10.75 10.52 -10.54
C SER A 128 10.59 9.62 -11.77
N ASP A 129 11.69 9.04 -12.26
CA ASP A 129 11.62 8.04 -13.33
C ASP A 129 11.41 6.62 -12.76
N ARG A 130 12.01 6.32 -11.60
CA ARG A 130 11.96 5.01 -10.91
C ARG A 130 11.57 5.22 -9.46
N PHE A 131 10.28 5.23 -9.22
CA PHE A 131 9.72 5.49 -7.90
C PHE A 131 9.45 4.18 -7.14
N LEU A 132 10.02 4.04 -5.96
CA LEU A 132 9.81 2.93 -5.04
C LEU A 132 8.99 3.41 -3.83
N CYS A 133 7.86 2.77 -3.56
CA CYS A 133 7.02 3.08 -2.40
C CYS A 133 6.83 1.86 -1.52
N LEU A 134 7.21 1.98 -0.24
CA LEU A 134 6.98 0.97 0.78
C LEU A 134 5.81 1.38 1.65
N THR A 135 4.82 0.52 1.79
CA THR A 135 3.65 0.74 2.64
C THR A 135 3.76 -0.11 3.90
N ALA A 136 4.19 0.50 5.00
CA ALA A 136 4.30 -0.14 6.30
C ALA A 136 3.00 0.04 7.11
N GLY A 137 2.16 -0.99 7.09
CA GLY A 137 0.85 -1.06 7.75
C GLY A 137 0.72 -2.34 8.57
N THR A 138 -0.41 -3.04 8.48
CA THR A 138 -0.63 -4.39 9.06
C THR A 138 0.43 -5.36 8.56
N GLY A 139 0.78 -5.27 7.28
CA GLY A 139 1.93 -5.92 6.64
C GLY A 139 2.92 -4.90 6.09
N LEU A 140 3.83 -5.36 5.24
CA LEU A 140 4.79 -4.54 4.50
C LEU A 140 4.58 -4.74 3.00
N GLY A 141 3.78 -3.88 2.39
CA GLY A 141 3.58 -3.84 0.94
C GLY A 141 4.66 -2.99 0.24
N VAL A 142 4.97 -3.35 -0.99
CA VAL A 142 5.91 -2.60 -1.83
C VAL A 142 5.37 -2.51 -3.25
N GLY A 143 5.47 -1.33 -3.82
CA GLY A 143 5.23 -1.09 -5.24
C GLY A 143 6.35 -0.25 -5.84
N MET A 144 6.54 -0.37 -7.15
CA MET A 144 7.48 0.44 -7.90
C MET A 144 6.87 0.83 -9.24
N THR A 145 7.11 2.07 -9.66
CA THR A 145 6.82 2.51 -11.03
C THR A 145 8.11 2.85 -11.77
N ILE A 146 8.11 2.56 -13.06
CA ILE A 146 9.15 3.00 -14.00
C ILE A 146 8.44 3.85 -15.05
N ALA A 147 8.78 5.13 -15.13
CA ALA A 147 8.09 6.11 -15.99
C ALA A 147 6.55 6.05 -15.82
N GLY A 148 6.07 5.96 -14.58
CA GLY A 148 4.64 5.90 -14.24
C GLY A 148 3.96 4.54 -14.45
N VAL A 149 4.65 3.56 -15.03
CA VAL A 149 4.11 2.21 -15.24
C VAL A 149 4.49 1.34 -14.04
N PRO A 150 3.52 0.74 -13.32
CA PRO A 150 3.83 -0.13 -12.19
C PRO A 150 4.55 -1.40 -12.65
N LEU A 151 5.62 -1.73 -11.92
CA LEU A 151 6.40 -2.94 -12.16
C LEU A 151 5.60 -4.15 -11.65
N ARG A 152 5.30 -5.08 -12.57
CA ARG A 152 4.54 -6.30 -12.26
C ARG A 152 5.28 -7.52 -12.78
N PHE A 153 5.39 -8.52 -11.90
CA PHE A 153 5.81 -9.89 -12.23
C PHE A 153 4.59 -10.83 -12.08
N ALA A 154 4.82 -12.02 -11.54
CA ALA A 154 3.74 -12.93 -11.20
C ALA A 154 2.77 -12.34 -10.18
N PHE A 155 1.51 -12.75 -10.23
CA PHE A 155 0.46 -12.31 -9.30
C PHE A 155 0.21 -10.79 -9.27
N GLY A 156 0.58 -10.08 -10.34
CA GLY A 156 0.32 -8.66 -10.51
C GLY A 156 1.18 -7.73 -9.68
N CYS A 157 2.18 -8.21 -8.95
CA CYS A 157 3.07 -7.43 -8.08
C CYS A 157 4.55 -7.57 -8.48
N MET A 158 5.40 -6.76 -7.88
CA MET A 158 6.86 -6.87 -8.05
C MET A 158 7.51 -7.92 -7.13
N GLY A 159 6.72 -8.73 -6.45
CA GLY A 159 7.15 -9.75 -5.48
C GLY A 159 6.64 -9.46 -4.08
N ASP A 160 6.78 -10.44 -3.18
CA ASP A 160 6.40 -10.31 -1.77
C ASP A 160 7.59 -9.84 -0.94
N ILE A 161 7.95 -8.57 -1.13
CA ILE A 161 9.19 -7.99 -0.59
C ILE A 161 9.13 -7.85 0.94
N GLY A 162 7.94 -7.76 1.52
CA GLY A 162 7.77 -7.80 2.97
C GLY A 162 8.35 -9.06 3.61
N HIS A 163 8.44 -10.15 2.86
CA HIS A 163 9.02 -11.41 3.30
C HIS A 163 10.51 -11.63 2.92
N THR A 164 11.18 -10.58 2.43
CA THR A 164 12.64 -10.60 2.29
C THR A 164 13.30 -10.74 3.67
N ILE A 165 14.25 -11.68 3.77
CA ILE A 165 14.97 -11.93 5.03
C ILE A 165 15.99 -10.83 5.26
N VAL A 166 15.78 -10.00 6.27
CA VAL A 166 16.69 -8.92 6.69
C VAL A 166 17.48 -9.28 7.96
N LEU A 167 17.03 -10.31 8.69
CA LEU A 167 17.69 -10.82 9.90
C LEU A 167 17.56 -12.35 9.95
N ARG A 168 18.60 -13.09 9.57
CA ARG A 168 18.58 -14.55 9.44
C ARG A 168 17.96 -15.29 10.65
N ASP A 169 18.40 -14.93 11.85
CA ASP A 169 17.98 -15.56 13.11
C ASP A 169 16.90 -14.72 13.84
N GLY A 170 16.15 -13.91 13.06
CA GLY A 170 15.11 -13.03 13.56
C GLY A 170 13.83 -13.73 14.02
N PRO A 171 12.79 -12.96 14.35
CA PRO A 171 11.50 -13.50 14.81
C PRO A 171 10.83 -14.34 13.72
N VAL A 172 9.95 -15.25 14.17
CA VAL A 172 9.09 -16.03 13.28
C VAL A 172 8.09 -15.08 12.60
N CYS A 173 7.97 -15.19 11.29
CA CYS A 173 7.01 -14.45 10.48
C CYS A 173 5.71 -15.26 10.31
N THR A 174 4.63 -14.56 10.03
CA THR A 174 3.31 -15.14 9.70
C THR A 174 3.34 -16.02 8.43
N CYS A 175 4.28 -15.78 7.51
CA CYS A 175 4.51 -16.62 6.33
C CYS A 175 5.17 -17.97 6.64
N GLY A 176 5.54 -18.24 7.91
CA GLY A 176 6.26 -19.44 8.32
C GLY A 176 7.79 -19.32 8.28
N GLY A 177 8.34 -18.28 7.64
CA GLY A 177 9.77 -17.98 7.62
C GLY A 177 10.27 -17.30 8.89
N ARG A 178 11.57 -16.94 8.93
CA ARG A 178 12.19 -16.18 10.01
C ARG A 178 12.93 -14.97 9.49
N GLY A 179 12.86 -13.87 10.24
CA GLY A 179 13.61 -12.65 9.99
C GLY A 179 13.19 -11.87 8.76
N CYS A 180 11.95 -12.07 8.32
CA CYS A 180 11.34 -11.25 7.28
C CYS A 180 11.26 -9.78 7.73
N ALA A 181 11.41 -8.85 6.79
CA ALA A 181 11.24 -7.42 7.05
C ALA A 181 9.90 -7.12 7.74
N GLU A 182 8.81 -7.70 7.27
CA GLU A 182 7.47 -7.54 7.85
C GLU A 182 7.40 -7.95 9.32
N ALA A 183 8.07 -9.05 9.69
CA ALA A 183 8.10 -9.54 11.09
C ALA A 183 8.79 -8.58 12.06
N LEU A 184 9.54 -7.60 11.54
CA LEU A 184 10.29 -6.59 12.28
C LEU A 184 9.67 -5.19 12.21
N ILE A 185 8.88 -4.90 11.16
CA ILE A 185 8.48 -3.53 10.81
C ILE A 185 6.94 -3.35 10.83
N SER A 186 6.16 -4.42 10.65
CA SER A 186 4.69 -4.31 10.58
C SER A 186 4.07 -3.79 11.88
N SER A 187 2.91 -3.15 11.77
CA SER A 187 2.20 -2.59 12.93
C SER A 187 1.91 -3.62 14.01
N THR A 188 1.55 -4.84 13.61
CA THR A 188 1.33 -5.97 14.51
C THR A 188 2.61 -6.41 15.22
N SER A 189 3.73 -6.44 14.52
CA SER A 189 5.03 -6.80 15.09
C SER A 189 5.51 -5.77 16.08
N LEU A 190 5.35 -4.48 15.79
CA LEU A 190 5.77 -3.38 16.66
C LEU A 190 4.91 -3.32 17.93
N ALA A 191 3.59 -3.45 17.81
CA ALA A 191 2.71 -3.53 18.96
C ALA A 191 3.07 -4.72 19.88
N ARG A 192 3.34 -5.88 19.29
CA ARG A 192 3.81 -7.08 20.04
C ARG A 192 5.15 -6.84 20.72
N SER A 193 6.13 -6.22 20.05
CA SER A 193 7.44 -5.91 20.61
C SER A 193 7.34 -4.94 21.79
N TYR A 194 6.54 -3.90 21.65
CA TYR A 194 6.28 -2.95 22.72
C TYR A 194 5.63 -3.62 23.94
N ARG A 195 4.60 -4.44 23.73
CA ARG A 195 3.95 -5.21 24.80
C ARG A 195 4.93 -6.14 25.54
N ALA A 196 5.78 -6.82 24.80
CA ALA A 196 6.78 -7.72 25.39
C ALA A 196 7.78 -6.97 26.27
N LEU A 197 8.24 -5.81 25.85
CA LEU A 197 9.22 -4.99 26.59
C LEU A 197 8.60 -4.26 27.79
N THR A 198 7.33 -3.89 27.72
CA THR A 198 6.63 -3.24 28.83
C THR A 198 5.91 -4.22 29.75
N ALA A 199 5.91 -5.51 29.44
CA ALA A 199 5.18 -6.56 30.15
C ALA A 199 3.67 -6.26 30.32
N THR A 200 3.09 -5.46 29.42
CA THR A 200 1.66 -5.14 29.47
C THR A 200 0.81 -6.23 28.86
N ALA A 201 -0.28 -6.60 29.55
CA ALA A 201 -1.27 -7.56 29.07
C ALA A 201 -2.34 -6.90 28.16
N VAL A 202 -2.38 -5.57 28.11
CA VAL A 202 -3.38 -4.83 27.33
C VAL A 202 -3.04 -4.94 25.85
N GLU A 203 -4.04 -5.15 25.00
CA GLU A 203 -3.88 -5.03 23.56
C GLU A 203 -3.60 -3.57 23.22
N ILE A 204 -2.57 -3.36 22.39
CA ILE A 204 -2.12 -2.04 22.02
C ILE A 204 -1.94 -1.97 20.50
N THR A 205 -2.25 -0.84 19.93
CA THR A 205 -2.13 -0.56 18.49
C THR A 205 -0.82 0.18 18.19
N LEU A 206 -0.35 0.13 16.94
CA LEU A 206 0.79 0.95 16.50
C LEU A 206 0.54 2.46 16.78
N ARG A 207 -0.69 2.93 16.61
CA ARG A 207 -1.04 4.34 16.89
C ARG A 207 -0.76 4.72 18.35
N GLU A 208 -1.09 3.84 19.29
CA GLU A 208 -0.83 4.08 20.71
C GLU A 208 0.67 4.03 21.01
N VAL A 209 1.43 3.13 20.38
CA VAL A 209 2.90 3.11 20.48
C VAL A 209 3.50 4.42 19.94
N ILE A 210 3.03 4.90 18.79
CA ILE A 210 3.48 6.20 18.22
C ILE A 210 3.14 7.35 19.18
N THR A 211 1.93 7.38 19.75
CA THR A 211 1.53 8.41 20.71
C THR A 211 2.41 8.40 21.97
N ALA A 212 2.71 7.21 22.50
CA ALA A 212 3.62 7.06 23.64
C ALA A 212 5.03 7.58 23.31
N ALA A 213 5.57 7.23 22.12
CA ALA A 213 6.87 7.72 21.69
C ALA A 213 6.90 9.25 21.51
N GLN A 214 5.86 9.83 20.93
CA GLN A 214 5.71 11.29 20.79
C GLN A 214 5.63 12.00 22.15
N SER A 215 5.16 11.31 23.19
CA SER A 215 5.18 11.79 24.57
C SER A 215 6.53 11.56 25.29
N GLY A 216 7.52 10.98 24.60
CA GLY A 216 8.86 10.75 25.15
C GLY A 216 9.02 9.42 25.90
N GLU A 217 8.08 8.46 25.77
CA GLU A 217 8.16 7.17 26.45
C GLU A 217 9.36 6.34 25.88
N PRO A 218 10.35 5.95 26.72
CA PRO A 218 11.61 5.43 26.22
C PRO A 218 11.51 4.09 25.47
N VAL A 219 10.61 3.18 25.89
CA VAL A 219 10.44 1.87 25.24
C VAL A 219 9.80 2.04 23.87
N ALA A 220 8.79 2.90 23.74
CA ALA A 220 8.16 3.21 22.46
C ALA A 220 9.15 3.87 21.49
N LEU A 221 9.96 4.83 21.96
CA LEU A 221 11.02 5.43 21.17
C LEU A 221 12.02 4.39 20.66
N SER A 222 12.46 3.48 21.55
CA SER A 222 13.40 2.41 21.17
C SER A 222 12.80 1.44 20.15
N VAL A 223 11.55 1.03 20.34
CA VAL A 223 10.84 0.13 19.41
C VAL A 223 10.72 0.76 18.01
N LEU A 224 10.32 2.02 17.93
CA LEU A 224 10.15 2.70 16.65
C LEU A 224 11.50 3.04 15.98
N ALA A 225 12.49 3.44 16.73
CA ALA A 225 13.84 3.68 16.19
C ALA A 225 14.45 2.39 15.61
N THR A 226 14.32 1.26 16.33
CA THR A 226 14.77 -0.05 15.85
C THR A 226 14.00 -0.49 14.59
N ALA A 227 12.69 -0.22 14.54
CA ALA A 227 11.90 -0.47 13.33
C ALA A 227 12.40 0.35 12.14
N GLY A 228 12.78 1.61 12.37
CA GLY A 228 13.42 2.46 11.37
C GLY A 228 14.73 1.86 10.85
N GLU A 229 15.56 1.32 11.73
CA GLU A 229 16.82 0.67 11.32
C GLU A 229 16.56 -0.54 10.40
N TRP A 230 15.61 -1.42 10.75
CA TRP A 230 15.26 -2.55 9.90
C TRP A 230 14.61 -2.12 8.58
N LEU A 231 13.81 -1.04 8.60
CA LEU A 231 13.28 -0.43 7.39
C LEU A 231 14.43 0.04 6.47
N GLY A 232 15.46 0.67 7.02
CA GLY A 232 16.65 1.09 6.29
C GLY A 232 17.38 -0.08 5.62
N VAL A 233 17.51 -1.23 6.31
CA VAL A 233 18.10 -2.46 5.74
C VAL A 233 17.25 -2.99 4.58
N ALA A 234 15.92 -3.05 4.75
CA ALA A 234 15.00 -3.50 3.70
C ALA A 234 15.07 -2.60 2.48
N VAL A 235 15.03 -1.28 2.70
CA VAL A 235 15.16 -0.27 1.64
C VAL A 235 16.50 -0.38 0.91
N ALA A 236 17.61 -0.55 1.62
CA ALA A 236 18.94 -0.70 1.01
C ALA A 236 19.00 -1.92 0.09
N SER A 237 18.41 -3.05 0.50
CA SER A 237 18.35 -4.27 -0.31
C SER A 237 17.59 -4.04 -1.61
N MET A 238 16.44 -3.34 -1.54
CA MET A 238 15.65 -3.00 -2.72
C MET A 238 16.34 -1.96 -3.61
N ALA A 239 16.95 -0.95 -3.01
CA ALA A 239 17.66 0.08 -3.74
C ALA A 239 18.87 -0.50 -4.51
N ASN A 240 19.59 -1.45 -3.91
CA ASN A 240 20.66 -2.19 -4.60
C ASN A 240 20.20 -3.06 -5.75
N THR A 241 18.92 -3.47 -5.74
CA THR A 241 18.33 -4.35 -6.76
C THR A 241 17.72 -3.56 -7.91
N PHE A 242 17.00 -2.48 -7.60
CA PHE A 242 16.13 -1.77 -8.56
C PHE A 242 16.63 -0.37 -8.92
N PHE A 243 17.61 0.17 -8.21
CA PHE A 243 18.16 1.53 -8.40
C PHE A 243 17.07 2.61 -8.56
N PRO A 244 16.14 2.75 -7.61
CA PRO A 244 15.17 3.84 -7.65
C PRO A 244 15.86 5.20 -7.56
N ASP A 245 15.24 6.23 -8.12
CA ASP A 245 15.69 7.63 -7.94
C ASP A 245 14.91 8.37 -6.85
N HIS A 246 13.74 7.83 -6.46
CA HIS A 246 13.01 8.29 -5.28
C HIS A 246 12.41 7.11 -4.50
N ILE A 247 12.53 7.16 -3.18
CA ILE A 247 12.02 6.15 -2.25
C ILE A 247 11.09 6.85 -1.26
N ALA A 248 9.85 6.38 -1.16
CA ALA A 248 8.88 6.88 -0.21
C ALA A 248 8.40 5.81 0.77
N ILE A 249 8.19 6.21 2.02
CA ILE A 249 7.62 5.37 3.06
C ILE A 249 6.18 5.83 3.34
N ALA A 250 5.24 4.94 3.11
CA ALA A 250 3.81 5.11 3.31
C ALA A 250 3.30 4.24 4.46
N GLY A 251 2.00 4.34 4.74
CA GLY A 251 1.31 3.53 5.74
C GLY A 251 1.39 4.09 7.16
N GLY A 252 0.82 3.34 8.11
CA GLY A 252 0.68 3.82 9.49
C GLY A 252 1.99 4.13 10.20
N LEU A 253 3.09 3.47 9.81
CA LEU A 253 4.39 3.67 10.43
C LEU A 253 4.98 5.06 10.10
N SER A 254 4.68 5.62 8.93
CA SER A 254 5.15 6.96 8.55
C SER A 254 4.64 8.07 9.49
N ALA A 255 3.54 7.83 10.22
CA ALA A 255 3.02 8.76 11.22
C ALA A 255 3.96 8.93 12.43
N ALA A 256 4.94 8.06 12.62
CA ALA A 256 5.99 8.23 13.63
C ALA A 256 7.01 9.33 13.27
N GLY A 257 6.98 9.82 12.01
CA GLY A 257 7.86 10.89 11.56
C GLY A 257 9.34 10.57 11.74
N ASP A 258 10.12 11.54 12.20
CA ASP A 258 11.57 11.45 12.35
C ASP A 258 12.02 10.31 13.27
N ILE A 259 11.19 9.84 14.20
CA ILE A 259 11.53 8.73 15.10
C ILE A 259 11.86 7.45 14.29
N VAL A 260 11.18 7.25 13.18
CA VAL A 260 11.41 6.12 12.26
C VAL A 260 12.25 6.52 11.05
N MET A 261 11.95 7.69 10.47
CA MET A 261 12.52 8.09 9.19
C MET A 261 14.02 8.39 9.28
N LEU A 262 14.50 9.06 10.34
CA LEU A 262 15.92 9.35 10.48
C LEU A 262 16.78 8.09 10.64
N PRO A 263 16.44 7.12 11.54
CA PRO A 263 17.16 5.84 11.58
C PRO A 263 17.10 5.07 10.25
N ALA A 264 15.95 5.07 9.57
CA ALA A 264 15.77 4.38 8.29
C ALA A 264 16.71 4.97 7.21
N GLU A 265 16.68 6.28 7.04
CA GLU A 265 17.55 6.94 6.08
C GLU A 265 19.03 6.75 6.42
N ARG A 266 19.42 6.89 7.68
CA ARG A 266 20.80 6.65 8.13
C ARG A 266 21.27 5.25 7.73
N VAL A 267 20.54 4.22 8.10
CA VAL A 267 20.91 2.82 7.79
C VAL A 267 20.89 2.57 6.28
N PHE A 268 19.92 3.10 5.54
CA PHE A 268 19.94 3.05 4.08
C PHE A 268 21.23 3.64 3.50
N ARG A 269 21.63 4.85 3.94
CA ARG A 269 22.85 5.52 3.46
C ARG A 269 24.13 4.78 3.83
N GLU A 270 24.16 4.10 4.98
CA GLU A 270 25.30 3.31 5.46
C GLU A 270 25.45 1.97 4.74
N THR A 271 24.32 1.31 4.37
CA THR A 271 24.31 -0.09 3.92
C THR A 271 24.10 -0.27 2.42
N ALA A 272 23.44 0.66 1.73
CA ALA A 272 23.28 0.61 0.29
C ALA A 272 24.62 0.84 -0.44
N CYS A 273 24.78 0.23 -1.62
CA CYS A 273 25.93 0.49 -2.48
C CYS A 273 25.97 1.96 -2.93
N GLU A 274 27.15 2.46 -3.29
CA GLU A 274 27.40 3.87 -3.62
C GLU A 274 26.39 4.39 -4.67
N LEU A 275 26.20 3.67 -5.75
CA LEU A 275 25.31 4.10 -6.83
C LEU A 275 23.85 4.16 -6.40
N ALA A 276 23.38 3.24 -5.55
CA ALA A 276 22.02 3.23 -5.05
C ALA A 276 21.77 4.38 -4.06
N ARG A 277 22.68 4.57 -3.07
CA ARG A 277 22.52 5.60 -2.04
C ARG A 277 22.71 7.03 -2.56
N SER A 278 23.59 7.24 -3.54
CA SER A 278 23.83 8.57 -4.13
C SER A 278 22.79 8.95 -5.17
N GLY A 279 22.18 7.95 -5.83
CA GLY A 279 21.18 8.14 -6.88
C GLY A 279 19.74 8.30 -6.40
N ALA A 280 19.46 8.00 -5.12
CA ALA A 280 18.09 8.00 -4.59
C ALA A 280 17.85 9.11 -3.56
N THR A 281 16.72 9.79 -3.67
CA THR A 281 16.13 10.59 -2.60
C THR A 281 15.26 9.70 -1.70
N PHE A 282 15.11 10.07 -0.42
CA PHE A 282 14.37 9.29 0.56
C PHE A 282 13.41 10.19 1.35
N GLY A 283 12.15 9.77 1.52
CA GLY A 283 11.17 10.59 2.23
C GLY A 283 9.87 9.86 2.59
N CYS A 284 8.92 10.61 3.14
CA CYS A 284 7.57 10.12 3.41
C CYS A 284 6.67 10.28 2.19
N ALA A 285 5.75 9.33 2.02
CA ALA A 285 4.59 9.47 1.16
C ALA A 285 3.66 10.60 1.66
N THR A 286 2.95 11.26 0.75
CA THR A 286 2.20 12.49 1.07
C THR A 286 0.68 12.36 1.00
N LEU A 287 0.13 11.35 0.31
CA LEU A 287 -1.31 11.17 0.14
C LEU A 287 -1.99 10.45 1.32
N GLY A 288 -1.19 9.91 2.24
CA GLY A 288 -1.68 9.28 3.45
C GLY A 288 -2.65 8.12 3.20
N SER A 289 -3.73 8.04 3.99
CA SER A 289 -4.70 6.94 3.91
C SER A 289 -5.62 6.98 2.68
N SER A 290 -5.50 7.98 1.83
CA SER A 290 -6.27 8.09 0.59
C SER A 290 -5.52 7.53 -0.63
N ALA A 291 -4.22 7.28 -0.50
CA ALA A 291 -3.36 6.86 -1.62
C ALA A 291 -3.91 5.64 -2.36
N THR A 292 -4.27 4.58 -1.64
CA THR A 292 -4.79 3.34 -2.25
C THR A 292 -6.11 3.58 -2.99
N LEU A 293 -7.04 4.33 -2.38
CA LEU A 293 -8.31 4.65 -3.04
C LEU A 293 -8.11 5.51 -4.30
N ILE A 294 -7.23 6.51 -4.24
CA ILE A 294 -6.87 7.33 -5.39
C ILE A 294 -6.25 6.45 -6.48
N GLY A 295 -5.33 5.59 -6.11
CA GLY A 295 -4.62 4.70 -7.03
C GLY A 295 -5.48 3.59 -7.64
N ALA A 296 -6.64 3.28 -7.06
CA ALA A 296 -7.61 2.38 -7.68
C ALA A 296 -8.08 2.91 -9.06
N ALA A 297 -8.04 4.21 -9.30
CA ALA A 297 -8.28 4.81 -10.61
C ALA A 297 -7.11 4.59 -11.61
N GLY A 298 -5.94 4.19 -11.11
CA GLY A 298 -4.70 4.07 -11.88
C GLY A 298 -4.81 3.30 -13.20
N PRO A 299 -5.48 2.15 -13.26
CA PRO A 299 -5.66 1.41 -14.50
C PRO A 299 -6.35 2.18 -15.64
N PHE A 300 -7.07 3.25 -15.32
CA PHE A 300 -7.79 4.08 -16.28
C PHE A 300 -7.06 5.38 -16.63
N TRP A 301 -5.97 5.70 -15.92
CA TRP A 301 -5.21 6.89 -16.27
C TRP A 301 -4.56 6.69 -17.63
N LYS A 302 -4.82 7.62 -18.54
CA LYS A 302 -4.07 7.70 -19.79
C LYS A 302 -2.63 8.01 -19.42
N GLY A 303 -1.69 7.26 -19.95
CA GLY A 303 -0.27 7.58 -19.83
C GLY A 303 -0.09 9.02 -20.31
N GLU A 304 0.60 9.85 -19.55
CA GLU A 304 1.16 11.07 -20.10
C GLU A 304 2.16 10.58 -21.16
N ASP A 305 1.83 10.87 -22.42
CA ASP A 305 2.65 10.49 -23.57
C ASP A 305 3.82 11.49 -23.64
N ASP A 306 4.71 11.42 -22.65
CA ASP A 306 5.89 12.31 -22.54
C ASP A 306 6.97 11.98 -23.57
N GLY A 307 6.64 11.23 -24.63
CA GLY A 307 7.58 10.95 -25.73
C GLY A 307 8.85 10.18 -25.32
N LYS A 308 8.93 9.73 -24.06
CA LYS A 308 10.01 8.88 -23.56
C LYS A 308 9.70 7.43 -23.89
N SER A 309 10.01 7.00 -25.11
CA SER A 309 10.07 5.58 -25.42
C SER A 309 11.13 4.96 -24.51
N ILE A 310 10.72 3.94 -23.70
CA ILE A 310 11.69 3.08 -23.05
C ILE A 310 12.46 2.40 -24.19
N SER A 311 13.66 2.91 -24.50
CA SER A 311 14.57 2.22 -25.42
C SER A 311 14.92 0.87 -24.78
N ARG A 312 14.47 -0.18 -25.45
CA ARG A 312 14.79 -1.58 -25.12
C ARG A 312 16.28 -1.85 -25.26
#